data_7556786fa190a618b713f5feacfd2b58
#
_entry.id   7556786fa190a618b713f5feacfd2b58
#
_cell.length_a   1.000
_cell.length_b   1.000
_cell.length_c   1.000
_cell.angle_alpha   90.00
_cell.angle_beta   90.00
_cell.angle_gamma   90.00
#
_symmetry.space_group_name_H-M   'P 1'
#
loop_
_entity.id
_entity.type
_entity.pdbx_description
1 polymer ?
#
loop_
_entity_poly.entity_id
_entity_poly.type
_entity_poly.pdbx_seq_one_letter_code
_entity_poly.pdbx_strand_id
1 'polypeptide(L)'
;MICCIKVLTKFFLMNSKKIKKILLFLILMPLFLIGCSGKLPGGDARKFPADPAKRVEQNLKEGRGFKLNDQFKRKGGVFDFANANELWRASLDVIDFMPLASVNYSGGIIITDWYSENEAMNESIKISIRFLTNEIRSDALDIKVFNRKCEKSFMNCKFSEVSGNISSEIKREILKKATIYKKNKEEEDKKLFN
;
A
#
# COMPACT_ATOMS: atom_id res chain seq x y z
N MET A 1 5.92 -37.09 -54.84
CA MET A 1 4.96 -36.28 -55.59
C MET A 1 3.51 -36.80 -55.56
N ILE A 2 3.26 -38.05 -55.06
CA ILE A 2 1.92 -38.66 -55.04
C ILE A 2 1.12 -38.31 -53.75
N CYS A 3 1.77 -37.84 -52.73
CA CYS A 3 1.12 -37.55 -51.43
C CYS A 3 0.37 -36.17 -51.44
N CYS A 4 0.80 -35.21 -52.26
CA CYS A 4 0.15 -33.88 -52.34
C CYS A 4 -1.17 -33.92 -53.12
N ILE A 5 -1.34 -34.86 -54.09
CA ILE A 5 -2.54 -34.93 -54.94
C ILE A 5 -3.74 -35.47 -54.14
N LYS A 6 -3.53 -36.42 -53.22
CA LYS A 6 -4.59 -36.99 -52.36
C LYS A 6 -5.15 -35.99 -51.32
N VAL A 7 -4.36 -34.99 -50.92
CA VAL A 7 -4.81 -33.95 -50.01
C VAL A 7 -5.67 -32.92 -50.74
N LEU A 8 -5.31 -32.59 -51.96
CA LEU A 8 -6.06 -31.61 -52.76
C LEU A 8 -7.45 -32.13 -53.19
N THR A 9 -7.59 -33.43 -53.50
CA THR A 9 -8.89 -34.01 -53.92
C THR A 9 -9.85 -34.14 -52.70
N LYS A 10 -9.37 -34.34 -51.49
CA LYS A 10 -10.21 -34.34 -50.29
C LYS A 10 -10.70 -32.94 -49.92
N PHE A 11 -9.98 -31.88 -50.33
CA PHE A 11 -10.32 -30.50 -50.06
C PHE A 11 -11.44 -29.99 -51.00
N PHE A 12 -11.59 -30.59 -52.22
CA PHE A 12 -12.58 -30.18 -53.21
C PHE A 12 -14.00 -30.68 -52.92
N LEU A 13 -14.16 -31.70 -52.04
CA LEU A 13 -15.46 -32.30 -51.71
C LEU A 13 -16.09 -31.73 -50.43
N MET A 14 -15.52 -30.69 -49.83
CA MET A 14 -16.09 -30.06 -48.63
C MET A 14 -17.21 -29.09 -49.02
N ASN A 15 -18.39 -29.28 -48.40
CA ASN A 15 -19.60 -28.49 -48.54
C ASN A 15 -19.31 -26.97 -48.53
N SER A 16 -19.83 -26.26 -49.53
CA SER A 16 -19.62 -24.84 -49.83
C SER A 16 -19.68 -23.88 -48.60
N LYS A 17 -20.52 -24.18 -47.63
CA LYS A 17 -20.64 -23.39 -46.39
C LYS A 17 -19.44 -23.57 -45.42
N LYS A 18 -18.80 -24.76 -45.42
CA LYS A 18 -17.60 -25.01 -44.59
C LYS A 18 -16.36 -24.37 -45.23
N ILE A 19 -16.27 -24.40 -46.55
CA ILE A 19 -15.17 -23.77 -47.31
C ILE A 19 -15.15 -22.27 -47.09
N LYS A 20 -16.33 -21.60 -47.14
CA LYS A 20 -16.43 -20.16 -46.84
C LYS A 20 -15.98 -19.81 -45.42
N LYS A 21 -16.29 -20.63 -44.42
CA LYS A 21 -15.83 -20.41 -43.03
C LYS A 21 -14.32 -20.60 -42.89
N ILE A 22 -13.75 -21.61 -43.55
CA ILE A 22 -12.29 -21.85 -43.50
C ILE A 22 -11.54 -20.75 -44.24
N LEU A 23 -12.07 -20.29 -45.39
CA LEU A 23 -11.48 -19.18 -46.14
C LEU A 23 -11.54 -17.88 -45.35
N LEU A 24 -12.66 -17.61 -44.65
CA LEU A 24 -12.82 -16.47 -43.76
C LEU A 24 -11.81 -16.52 -42.62
N PHE A 25 -11.57 -17.70 -42.01
CA PHE A 25 -10.61 -17.90 -40.94
C PHE A 25 -9.16 -17.72 -41.41
N LEU A 26 -8.84 -18.17 -42.64
CA LEU A 26 -7.53 -17.99 -43.28
C LEU A 26 -7.23 -16.52 -43.64
N ILE A 27 -8.26 -15.73 -43.94
CA ILE A 27 -8.12 -14.30 -44.22
C ILE A 27 -8.06 -13.49 -42.93
N LEU A 28 -8.76 -13.90 -41.86
CA LEU A 28 -8.73 -13.20 -40.57
C LEU A 28 -7.45 -13.48 -39.76
N MET A 29 -6.84 -14.65 -39.92
CA MET A 29 -5.66 -15.06 -39.16
C MET A 29 -4.44 -14.14 -39.34
N PRO A 30 -4.07 -13.69 -40.56
CA PRO A 30 -2.97 -12.75 -40.75
C PRO A 30 -3.24 -11.33 -40.19
N LEU A 31 -4.50 -10.93 -40.00
CA LEU A 31 -4.81 -9.64 -39.39
C LEU A 31 -4.40 -9.60 -37.90
N PHE A 32 -4.42 -10.74 -37.21
CA PHE A 32 -3.94 -10.83 -35.83
C PHE A 32 -2.41 -10.84 -35.68
N LEU A 33 -1.67 -11.10 -36.77
CA LEU A 33 -0.20 -11.12 -36.78
C LEU A 33 0.42 -9.75 -37.10
N ILE A 34 -0.36 -8.77 -37.53
CA ILE A 34 0.14 -7.42 -37.87
C ILE A 34 0.20 -6.50 -36.65
N GLY A 35 -0.25 -6.97 -35.47
CA GLY A 35 -0.28 -6.20 -34.21
C GLY A 35 1.04 -6.05 -33.47
N CYS A 36 2.15 -6.64 -33.91
CA CYS A 36 3.47 -6.42 -33.32
C CYS A 36 4.32 -5.50 -34.21
N SER A 37 4.03 -4.21 -34.21
CA SER A 37 5.06 -3.24 -34.59
C SER A 37 6.15 -3.28 -33.51
N GLY A 38 7.29 -3.91 -33.84
CA GLY A 38 8.40 -4.30 -32.95
C GLY A 38 9.14 -3.18 -32.22
N LYS A 39 8.41 -2.33 -31.52
CA LYS A 39 8.95 -1.44 -30.48
C LYS A 39 8.58 -1.99 -29.13
N LEU A 40 9.35 -2.98 -28.66
CA LEU A 40 9.36 -3.33 -27.24
C LEU A 40 9.80 -2.08 -26.47
N PRO A 41 9.02 -1.56 -25.52
CA PRO A 41 9.44 -0.45 -24.69
C PRO A 41 10.65 -0.90 -23.88
N GLY A 42 11.82 -0.35 -24.18
CA GLY A 42 13.06 -0.60 -23.45
C GLY A 42 14.20 -1.24 -24.22
N GLY A 43 14.02 -1.59 -25.53
CA GLY A 43 15.02 -2.36 -26.26
C GLY A 43 15.98 -1.58 -27.20
N ASP A 44 16.02 -0.27 -27.18
CA ASP A 44 16.94 0.49 -28.01
C ASP A 44 18.34 0.51 -27.39
N ALA A 45 19.19 -0.45 -27.83
CA ALA A 45 20.58 -0.57 -27.38
C ALA A 45 21.44 0.68 -27.71
N ARG A 46 20.97 1.59 -28.56
CA ARG A 46 21.62 2.87 -28.85
C ARG A 46 21.37 3.88 -27.74
N LYS A 47 20.21 3.77 -27.08
CA LYS A 47 19.83 4.65 -25.95
C LYS A 47 20.23 4.08 -24.60
N PHE A 48 20.35 2.76 -24.49
CA PHE A 48 20.67 2.08 -23.24
C PHE A 48 21.82 1.10 -23.49
N PRO A 49 23.06 1.45 -23.12
CA PRO A 49 24.22 0.57 -23.26
C PRO A 49 23.96 -0.80 -22.61
N ALA A 50 24.38 -1.87 -23.24
CA ALA A 50 24.25 -3.23 -22.72
C ALA A 50 25.10 -3.41 -21.43
N ASP A 51 26.19 -2.67 -21.29
CA ASP A 51 27.08 -2.67 -20.15
C ASP A 51 26.46 -1.91 -18.97
N PRO A 52 26.28 -2.56 -17.79
CA PRO A 52 25.74 -1.92 -16.60
C PRO A 52 26.54 -0.71 -16.13
N ALA A 53 27.87 -0.75 -16.20
CA ALA A 53 28.74 0.34 -15.75
C ALA A 53 28.53 1.61 -16.61
N LYS A 54 28.44 1.45 -17.94
CA LYS A 54 28.15 2.55 -18.87
C LYS A 54 26.77 3.15 -18.66
N ARG A 55 25.76 2.34 -18.25
CA ARG A 55 24.43 2.84 -17.90
C ARG A 55 24.45 3.71 -16.65
N VAL A 56 25.21 3.29 -15.64
CA VAL A 56 25.38 4.08 -14.41
C VAL A 56 26.07 5.40 -14.72
N GLU A 57 27.17 5.38 -15.49
CA GLU A 57 27.90 6.59 -15.88
C GLU A 57 27.02 7.54 -16.71
N GLN A 58 26.23 7.03 -17.66
CA GLN A 58 25.32 7.83 -18.45
C GLN A 58 24.21 8.45 -17.57
N ASN A 59 23.62 7.67 -16.64
CA ASN A 59 22.60 8.17 -15.74
C ASN A 59 23.15 9.24 -14.79
N LEU A 60 24.42 9.12 -14.35
CA LEU A 60 25.09 10.14 -13.55
C LEU A 60 25.31 11.44 -14.36
N LYS A 61 25.79 11.33 -15.62
CA LYS A 61 25.99 12.48 -16.51
C LYS A 61 24.69 13.19 -16.85
N GLU A 62 23.61 12.44 -17.05
CA GLU A 62 22.27 12.99 -17.35
C GLU A 62 21.50 13.41 -16.08
N GLY A 63 22.11 13.30 -14.90
CA GLY A 63 21.48 13.65 -13.63
C GLY A 63 20.28 12.75 -13.26
N ARG A 64 20.17 11.57 -13.90
CA ARG A 64 19.15 10.55 -13.64
C ARG A 64 19.57 9.53 -12.57
N GLY A 65 20.63 9.81 -11.83
CA GLY A 65 21.06 9.01 -10.68
C GLY A 65 19.97 8.95 -9.61
N PHE A 66 20.10 7.99 -8.70
CA PHE A 66 19.23 7.87 -7.54
C PHE A 66 19.32 9.15 -6.70
N LYS A 67 18.30 9.99 -6.80
CA LYS A 67 18.16 11.19 -5.99
C LYS A 67 17.30 10.84 -4.79
N LEU A 68 17.88 10.81 -3.61
CA LEU A 68 17.15 10.62 -2.35
C LEU A 68 15.95 11.59 -2.26
N ASN A 69 16.11 12.81 -2.78
CA ASN A 69 15.09 13.84 -2.75
C ASN A 69 13.84 13.51 -3.62
N ASP A 70 13.99 12.73 -4.71
CA ASP A 70 12.87 12.33 -5.56
C ASP A 70 12.07 11.16 -4.96
N GLN A 71 12.66 10.38 -4.09
CA GLN A 71 11.96 9.34 -3.31
C GLN A 71 10.99 10.00 -2.31
N PHE A 72 11.37 11.12 -1.71
CA PHE A 72 10.49 11.85 -0.79
C PHE A 72 9.34 12.59 -1.50
N LYS A 73 9.47 12.89 -2.79
CA LYS A 73 8.43 13.56 -3.59
C LYS A 73 7.44 12.60 -4.26
N ARG A 74 7.75 11.30 -4.34
CA ARG A 74 6.80 10.32 -4.86
C ARG A 74 5.72 10.05 -3.81
N LYS A 75 4.64 10.79 -3.88
CA LYS A 75 3.34 10.50 -3.23
C LYS A 75 2.75 9.20 -3.78
N GLY A 76 3.41 8.08 -3.57
CA GLY A 76 2.99 6.80 -4.09
C GLY A 76 3.26 5.69 -3.08
N GLY A 77 2.30 5.36 -2.26
CA GLY A 77 2.06 4.02 -1.75
C GLY A 77 3.02 3.42 -0.72
N VAL A 78 4.08 4.09 -0.30
CA VAL A 78 4.83 3.70 0.89
C VAL A 78 4.28 4.55 2.04
N PHE A 79 3.52 3.92 2.90
CA PHE A 79 3.14 4.53 4.17
C PHE A 79 4.42 4.69 5.01
N ASP A 80 5.06 5.85 4.90
CA ASP A 80 6.17 6.21 5.78
C ASP A 80 5.59 6.66 7.13
N PHE A 81 5.25 5.69 7.95
CA PHE A 81 4.65 5.94 9.27
C PHE A 81 5.69 6.33 10.32
N ALA A 82 7.02 6.04 10.11
CA ALA A 82 7.96 6.05 11.22
C ALA A 82 8.31 7.42 11.79
N ASN A 83 8.89 8.23 11.08
CA ASN A 83 9.41 9.48 11.64
C ASN A 83 8.77 10.72 11.03
N ALA A 84 8.04 10.55 9.93
CA ALA A 84 7.48 11.65 9.15
C ALA A 84 5.96 11.79 9.32
N ASN A 85 5.27 10.79 9.92
CA ASN A 85 3.83 10.85 10.06
C ASN A 85 3.44 11.43 11.43
N GLU A 86 2.90 12.62 11.40
CA GLU A 86 2.47 13.35 12.58
C GLU A 86 1.35 12.62 13.35
N LEU A 87 0.46 11.90 12.63
CA LEU A 87 -0.60 11.10 13.25
C LEU A 87 -0.04 9.93 14.07
N TRP A 88 0.98 9.26 13.52
CA TRP A 88 1.63 8.15 14.20
C TRP A 88 2.31 8.59 15.50
N ARG A 89 3.12 9.64 15.42
CA ARG A 89 3.77 10.22 16.60
C ARG A 89 2.77 10.66 17.65
N ALA A 90 1.73 11.39 17.22
CA ALA A 90 0.68 11.86 18.11
C ALA A 90 -0.07 10.71 18.76
N SER A 91 -0.29 9.60 18.04
CA SER A 91 -0.95 8.42 18.60
C SER A 91 -0.12 7.76 19.67
N LEU A 92 1.18 7.56 19.44
CA LEU A 92 2.09 7.01 20.45
C LEU A 92 2.14 7.89 21.70
N ASP A 93 2.19 9.20 21.53
CA ASP A 93 2.25 10.14 22.67
C ASP A 93 0.95 10.24 23.46
N VAL A 94 -0.19 9.97 22.84
CA VAL A 94 -1.48 9.98 23.56
C VAL A 94 -1.68 8.71 24.37
N ILE A 95 -1.13 7.58 23.91
CA ILE A 95 -1.24 6.28 24.59
C ILE A 95 0.02 5.89 25.36
N ASP A 96 0.98 6.80 25.55
CA ASP A 96 2.29 6.54 26.18
C ASP A 96 2.20 5.97 27.61
N PHE A 97 1.09 6.25 28.31
CA PHE A 97 0.83 5.70 29.65
C PHE A 97 0.50 4.21 29.65
N MET A 98 0.28 3.59 28.48
CA MET A 98 -0.08 2.18 28.34
C MET A 98 1.05 1.36 27.73
N PRO A 99 1.34 0.16 28.23
CA PRO A 99 2.29 -0.73 27.58
C PRO A 99 1.76 -1.16 26.21
N LEU A 100 2.66 -1.28 25.24
CA LEU A 100 2.32 -1.68 23.87
C LEU A 100 2.46 -3.19 23.72
N ALA A 101 1.41 -3.87 23.24
CA ALA A 101 1.43 -5.30 22.93
C ALA A 101 1.92 -5.58 21.50
N SER A 102 1.52 -4.75 20.55
CA SER A 102 1.91 -4.91 19.15
C SER A 102 1.91 -3.58 18.43
N VAL A 103 2.97 -3.35 17.67
CA VAL A 103 3.12 -2.18 16.82
C VAL A 103 3.53 -2.65 15.44
N ASN A 104 2.61 -2.58 14.49
CA ASN A 104 2.89 -2.88 13.10
C ASN A 104 2.88 -1.59 12.28
N TYR A 105 4.07 -1.14 11.98
CA TYR A 105 4.32 0.10 11.31
C TYR A 105 3.82 0.12 9.86
N SER A 106 4.20 -0.87 9.06
CA SER A 106 3.79 -0.99 7.66
C SER A 106 2.31 -1.31 7.51
N GLY A 107 1.72 -2.02 8.47
CA GLY A 107 0.28 -2.30 8.51
C GLY A 107 -0.56 -1.18 9.10
N GLY A 108 0.07 -0.13 9.66
CA GLY A 108 -0.65 1.00 10.25
C GLY A 108 -1.52 0.61 11.44
N ILE A 109 -1.01 -0.24 12.35
CA ILE A 109 -1.76 -0.71 13.52
C ILE A 109 -0.93 -0.58 14.78
N ILE A 110 -1.52 -0.01 15.83
CA ILE A 110 -0.98 -0.01 17.19
C ILE A 110 -2.00 -0.69 18.11
N ILE A 111 -1.53 -1.62 18.92
CA ILE A 111 -2.36 -2.32 19.92
C ILE A 111 -1.63 -2.21 21.26
N THR A 112 -2.32 -1.66 22.27
CA THR A 112 -1.80 -1.64 23.65
C THR A 112 -1.98 -2.99 24.32
N ASP A 113 -1.31 -3.23 25.41
CA ASP A 113 -1.67 -4.33 26.28
C ASP A 113 -2.82 -3.94 27.22
N TRP A 114 -3.31 -4.88 28.01
CA TRP A 114 -4.32 -4.63 29.01
C TRP A 114 -3.75 -3.74 30.13
N TYR A 115 -4.41 -2.61 30.34
CA TYR A 115 -4.01 -1.62 31.33
C TYR A 115 -5.13 -1.41 32.35
N SER A 116 -4.76 -1.32 33.61
CA SER A 116 -5.64 -1.00 34.72
C SER A 116 -5.02 0.12 35.53
N GLU A 117 -5.73 1.21 35.72
CA GLU A 117 -5.26 2.37 36.48
C GLU A 117 -5.32 2.14 38.00
N ASN A 118 -6.23 1.29 38.42
CA ASN A 118 -6.39 0.96 39.84
C ASN A 118 -5.85 -0.42 40.16
N GLU A 119 -5.36 -0.62 41.41
CA GLU A 119 -5.01 -1.93 41.93
C GLU A 119 -6.18 -2.92 41.97
N ALA A 120 -7.40 -2.44 41.72
CA ALA A 120 -8.57 -3.28 41.50
C ALA A 120 -8.38 -4.08 40.18
N MET A 121 -7.72 -5.23 40.32
CA MET A 121 -7.34 -6.15 39.23
C MET A 121 -8.49 -6.69 38.40
N ASN A 122 -9.72 -6.24 38.65
CA ASN A 122 -10.93 -6.81 38.04
C ASN A 122 -11.33 -6.14 36.72
N GLU A 123 -10.84 -4.93 36.45
CA GLU A 123 -11.17 -4.18 35.24
C GLU A 123 -9.91 -3.66 34.55
N SER A 124 -9.83 -3.88 33.24
CA SER A 124 -8.73 -3.39 32.43
C SER A 124 -9.19 -3.03 31.03
N ILE A 125 -8.52 -2.08 30.43
CA ILE A 125 -8.81 -1.59 29.09
C ILE A 125 -7.65 -1.94 28.13
N LYS A 126 -8.00 -2.09 26.87
CA LYS A 126 -7.07 -2.28 25.74
C LYS A 126 -7.51 -1.38 24.60
N ILE A 127 -6.57 -0.71 23.97
CA ILE A 127 -6.82 0.18 22.85
C ILE A 127 -6.21 -0.39 21.58
N SER A 128 -6.97 -0.37 20.48
CA SER A 128 -6.49 -0.68 19.15
C SER A 128 -6.69 0.53 18.26
N ILE A 129 -5.62 1.03 17.66
CA ILE A 129 -5.63 2.16 16.73
C ILE A 129 -5.20 1.65 15.37
N ARG A 130 -6.07 1.84 14.36
CA ARG A 130 -5.78 1.52 12.98
C ARG A 130 -5.80 2.80 12.14
N PHE A 131 -4.72 3.01 11.38
CA PHE A 131 -4.57 4.14 10.49
C PHE A 131 -5.16 3.80 9.13
N LEU A 132 -6.11 4.59 8.67
CA LEU A 132 -6.79 4.42 7.39
C LEU A 132 -6.17 5.33 6.32
N THR A 133 -5.64 6.48 6.73
CA THR A 133 -4.93 7.42 5.87
C THR A 133 -3.80 8.12 6.62
N ASN A 134 -2.90 8.80 5.89
CA ASN A 134 -1.81 9.59 6.45
C ASN A 134 -2.19 11.07 6.63
N GLU A 135 -3.41 11.45 6.25
CA GLU A 135 -3.87 12.82 6.34
C GLU A 135 -4.51 13.09 7.71
N ILE A 136 -4.33 14.29 8.24
CA ILE A 136 -4.95 14.70 9.51
C ILE A 136 -6.40 15.04 9.24
N ARG A 137 -7.28 14.02 9.32
CA ARG A 137 -8.73 14.11 9.11
C ARG A 137 -9.46 13.26 10.14
N SER A 138 -10.73 13.56 10.35
CA SER A 138 -11.56 12.86 11.33
C SER A 138 -11.76 11.36 11.05
N ASP A 139 -11.67 10.96 9.78
CA ASP A 139 -11.79 9.57 9.32
C ASP A 139 -10.43 8.85 9.14
N ALA A 140 -9.33 9.51 9.50
CA ALA A 140 -7.99 8.94 9.37
C ALA A 140 -7.71 7.77 10.30
N LEU A 141 -8.43 7.69 11.41
CA LEU A 141 -8.21 6.72 12.49
C LEU A 141 -9.48 5.93 12.79
N ASP A 142 -9.32 4.62 12.90
CA ASP A 142 -10.30 3.70 13.48
C ASP A 142 -9.79 3.25 14.85
N ILE A 143 -10.45 3.71 15.91
CA ILE A 143 -10.05 3.47 17.29
C ILE A 143 -11.10 2.62 17.98
N LYS A 144 -10.67 1.47 18.49
CA LYS A 144 -11.50 0.56 19.28
C LYS A 144 -10.94 0.43 20.67
N VAL A 145 -11.82 0.55 21.66
CA VAL A 145 -11.50 0.38 23.07
C VAL A 145 -12.21 -0.85 23.58
N PHE A 146 -11.45 -1.77 24.15
CA PHE A 146 -11.98 -2.99 24.73
C PHE A 146 -11.85 -2.93 26.25
N ASN A 147 -12.89 -3.36 26.92
CA ASN A 147 -12.93 -3.51 28.38
C ASN A 147 -12.92 -5.01 28.73
N ARG A 148 -12.13 -5.38 29.70
CA ARG A 148 -12.11 -6.69 30.32
C ARG A 148 -12.50 -6.56 31.78
N LYS A 149 -13.60 -7.19 32.19
CA LYS A 149 -14.03 -7.31 33.57
C LYS A 149 -13.95 -8.77 34.01
N CYS A 150 -13.18 -9.01 35.08
CA CYS A 150 -12.99 -10.34 35.62
C CYS A 150 -13.70 -10.45 36.98
N GLU A 151 -14.29 -11.61 37.27
CA GLU A 151 -14.64 -11.99 38.61
C GLU A 151 -13.35 -12.38 39.35
N LYS A 152 -13.37 -12.46 40.67
CA LYS A 152 -12.21 -12.68 41.56
C LYS A 152 -11.03 -13.40 40.90
N SER A 153 -9.81 -12.81 40.99
CA SER A 153 -8.51 -13.43 40.64
C SER A 153 -8.33 -13.79 39.17
N PHE A 154 -8.71 -12.90 38.19
CA PHE A 154 -8.55 -13.12 36.77
C PHE A 154 -9.27 -14.32 36.17
N MET A 155 -10.20 -14.91 36.92
CA MET A 155 -11.08 -15.97 36.44
C MET A 155 -12.40 -15.40 35.92
N ASN A 156 -13.02 -16.09 34.94
CA ASN A 156 -14.31 -15.71 34.37
C ASN A 156 -14.36 -14.26 33.86
N CYS A 157 -13.43 -13.91 32.97
CA CYS A 157 -13.37 -12.58 32.39
C CYS A 157 -14.41 -12.39 31.27
N LYS A 158 -15.15 -11.29 31.33
CA LYS A 158 -16.04 -10.83 30.26
C LYS A 158 -15.34 -9.72 29.48
N PHE A 159 -15.40 -9.81 28.16
CA PHE A 159 -14.83 -8.86 27.22
C PHE A 159 -15.97 -8.11 26.53
N SER A 160 -15.85 -6.80 26.43
CA SER A 160 -16.80 -5.96 25.72
C SER A 160 -16.07 -4.83 24.98
N GLU A 161 -16.55 -4.47 23.80
CA GLU A 161 -16.13 -3.25 23.14
C GLU A 161 -16.86 -2.07 23.79
N VAL A 162 -16.10 -1.05 24.18
CA VAL A 162 -16.67 0.17 24.75
C VAL A 162 -17.06 1.09 23.62
N SER A 163 -18.35 1.09 23.27
CA SER A 163 -18.90 2.04 22.32
C SER A 163 -19.21 3.36 23.04
N GLY A 164 -18.56 4.47 22.65
CA GLY A 164 -18.91 5.73 23.25
C GLY A 164 -17.83 6.82 23.17
N ASN A 165 -17.89 7.77 24.11
CA ASN A 165 -17.10 8.99 24.08
C ASN A 165 -15.59 8.78 24.13
N ILE A 166 -15.10 7.69 24.74
CA ILE A 166 -13.66 7.43 24.94
C ILE A 166 -12.91 7.34 23.63
N SER A 167 -13.40 6.54 22.66
CA SER A 167 -12.72 6.39 21.36
C SER A 167 -12.73 7.71 20.58
N SER A 168 -13.81 8.48 20.65
CA SER A 168 -13.91 9.78 20.00
C SER A 168 -13.04 10.83 20.67
N GLU A 169 -12.88 10.77 21.98
CA GLU A 169 -12.01 11.66 22.75
C GLU A 169 -10.54 11.39 22.44
N ILE A 170 -10.12 10.13 22.48
CA ILE A 170 -8.76 9.73 22.09
C ILE A 170 -8.46 10.19 20.66
N LYS A 171 -9.38 9.96 19.72
CA LYS A 171 -9.25 10.42 18.34
C LYS A 171 -9.06 11.93 18.25
N ARG A 172 -9.86 12.69 18.96
CA ARG A 172 -9.77 14.16 19.00
C ARG A 172 -8.41 14.63 19.52
N GLU A 173 -7.91 14.05 20.60
CA GLU A 173 -6.62 14.42 21.18
C GLU A 173 -5.46 14.03 20.24
N ILE A 174 -5.52 12.87 19.58
CA ILE A 174 -4.53 12.50 18.55
C ILE A 174 -4.51 13.50 17.40
N LEU A 175 -5.66 13.85 16.84
CA LEU A 175 -5.76 14.81 15.73
C LEU A 175 -5.26 16.19 16.11
N LYS A 176 -5.59 16.65 17.32
CA LYS A 176 -5.11 17.93 17.88
C LYS A 176 -3.57 17.92 17.99
N LYS A 177 -2.99 16.89 18.58
CA LYS A 177 -1.55 16.76 18.75
C LYS A 177 -0.81 16.64 17.41
N ALA A 178 -1.37 15.86 16.47
CA ALA A 178 -0.85 15.75 15.12
C ALA A 178 -0.83 17.10 14.36
N THR A 179 -1.85 17.93 14.55
CA THR A 179 -1.91 19.27 13.96
C THR A 179 -0.80 20.18 14.51
N ILE A 180 -0.47 20.06 15.80
CA ILE A 180 0.63 20.80 16.40
C ILE A 180 1.97 20.34 15.80
N TYR A 181 2.20 19.03 15.67
CA TYR A 181 3.42 18.50 15.07
C TYR A 181 3.61 18.95 13.63
N LYS A 182 2.53 18.96 12.86
CA LYS A 182 2.56 19.44 11.48
C LYS A 182 2.96 20.92 11.40
N LYS A 183 2.39 21.78 12.26
CA LYS A 183 2.74 23.20 12.31
C LYS A 183 4.21 23.42 12.66
N ASN A 184 4.69 22.74 13.70
CA ASN A 184 6.09 22.86 14.14
C ASN A 184 7.05 22.48 13.01
N LYS A 185 6.75 21.39 12.29
CA LYS A 185 7.56 20.95 11.14
C LYS A 185 7.55 21.98 10.00
N GLU A 186 6.39 22.54 9.68
CA GLU A 186 6.28 23.59 8.65
C GLU A 186 7.06 24.87 9.03
N GLU A 187 7.15 25.18 10.31
CA GLU A 187 7.95 26.32 10.82
C GLU A 187 9.45 26.03 10.78
N GLU A 188 9.86 24.79 11.11
CA GLU A 188 11.25 24.36 11.00
C GLU A 188 11.72 24.37 9.54
N ASP A 189 10.92 23.83 8.63
CA ASP A 189 11.22 23.83 7.20
C ASP A 189 11.38 25.25 6.65
N LYS A 190 10.52 26.19 7.07
CA LYS A 190 10.64 27.61 6.67
C LYS A 190 11.93 28.27 7.17
N LYS A 191 12.41 27.92 8.36
CA LYS A 191 13.65 28.45 8.91
C LYS A 191 14.90 27.93 8.20
N LEU A 192 14.83 26.72 7.60
CA LEU A 192 15.94 26.12 6.87
C LEU A 192 16.11 26.67 5.44
N PHE A 193 15.06 27.30 4.90
CA PHE A 193 15.06 27.85 3.54
C PHE A 193 15.16 29.38 3.48
N ASN A 194 15.24 30.08 4.63
CA ASN A 194 15.55 31.51 4.75
C ASN A 194 16.96 31.71 5.29
#